data_ca623ae29a49b634f780e04420939ace
#
_entry.id   ca623ae29a49b634f780e04420939ace
#
_cell.length_a   1.000
_cell.length_b   1.000
_cell.length_c   1.000
_cell.angle_alpha   90.00
_cell.angle_beta   90.00
_cell.angle_gamma   90.00
#
_symmetry.space_group_name_H-M   'P 1'
#
loop_
_entity.id
_entity.type
_entity.pdbx_description
1 polymer ?
#
loop_
_entity_poly.entity_id
_entity_poly.type
_entity_poly.pdbx_seq_one_letter_code
_entity_poly.pdbx_strand_id
1 'polypeptide(L)'
;MKHKFFKKIAGIFGYKLIDKNHVKNNRVLENTTYLNSEKIFNFLFDQKKINCLIQIGANDGLRFDNLNYYIKKYKTKSILVEPIKKNFEDLKNNYKEYNNIIFENLAISVNNEISYL
;
A
#
# COMPACT_ATOMS: atom_id res chain seq x y z
N MET A 1 -26.61 -24.34 -15.01
CA MET A 1 -26.45 -24.13 -16.46
C MET A 1 -25.88 -22.76 -16.84
N LYS A 2 -26.29 -21.65 -16.23
CA LYS A 2 -25.83 -20.27 -16.54
C LYS A 2 -24.30 -20.03 -16.35
N HIS A 3 -23.67 -20.62 -15.35
CA HIS A 3 -22.25 -20.42 -15.05
C HIS A 3 -21.28 -20.93 -16.15
N LYS A 4 -21.60 -22.02 -16.81
CA LYS A 4 -20.77 -22.57 -17.91
C LYS A 4 -20.79 -21.67 -19.15
N PHE A 5 -21.93 -21.07 -19.43
CA PHE A 5 -22.11 -20.16 -20.56
C PHE A 5 -21.27 -18.89 -20.40
N PHE A 6 -21.32 -18.25 -19.23
CA PHE A 6 -20.52 -17.05 -18.96
C PHE A 6 -19.01 -17.33 -18.94
N LYS A 7 -18.57 -18.49 -18.46
CA LYS A 7 -17.16 -18.89 -18.54
C LYS A 7 -16.66 -19.00 -19.98
N LYS A 8 -17.51 -19.52 -20.88
CA LYS A 8 -17.17 -19.67 -22.31
C LYS A 8 -17.06 -18.31 -23.01
N ILE A 9 -17.99 -17.38 -22.73
CA ILE A 9 -17.95 -16.01 -23.28
C ILE A 9 -16.73 -15.26 -22.76
N ALA A 10 -16.46 -15.28 -21.47
CA ALA A 10 -15.30 -14.62 -20.90
C ALA A 10 -13.98 -15.14 -21.51
N GLY A 11 -13.89 -16.45 -21.78
CA GLY A 11 -12.73 -17.07 -22.44
C GLY A 11 -12.48 -16.57 -23.85
N ILE A 12 -13.52 -16.23 -24.62
CA ILE A 12 -13.40 -15.65 -25.96
C ILE A 12 -12.72 -14.27 -25.91
N PHE A 13 -12.95 -13.51 -24.84
CA PHE A 13 -12.35 -12.19 -24.60
C PHE A 13 -11.05 -12.24 -23.77
N GLY A 14 -10.48 -13.44 -23.57
CA GLY A 14 -9.23 -13.58 -22.81
C GLY A 14 -9.37 -13.50 -21.30
N TYR A 15 -10.61 -13.45 -20.76
CA TYR A 15 -10.85 -13.38 -19.32
C TYR A 15 -11.10 -14.76 -18.70
N LYS A 16 -10.50 -15.02 -17.55
CA LYS A 16 -10.78 -16.22 -16.76
C LYS A 16 -11.69 -15.89 -15.60
N LEU A 17 -12.97 -16.33 -15.67
CA LEU A 17 -13.88 -16.21 -14.53
C LEU A 17 -13.50 -17.21 -13.44
N ILE A 18 -13.16 -16.69 -12.27
CA ILE A 18 -12.80 -17.46 -11.08
C ILE A 18 -13.98 -17.39 -10.11
N ASP A 19 -14.47 -18.56 -9.65
CA ASP A 19 -15.51 -18.63 -8.64
C ASP A 19 -14.98 -18.12 -7.30
N LYS A 20 -15.71 -17.20 -6.65
CA LYS A 20 -15.34 -16.68 -5.32
C LYS A 20 -15.18 -17.78 -4.28
N ASN A 21 -15.94 -18.88 -4.40
CA ASN A 21 -15.82 -20.02 -3.50
C ASN A 21 -14.56 -20.85 -3.80
N HIS A 22 -14.11 -20.87 -5.06
CA HIS A 22 -12.86 -21.51 -5.45
C HIS A 22 -11.65 -20.75 -4.90
N VAL A 23 -11.72 -19.43 -4.83
CA VAL A 23 -10.70 -18.60 -4.17
C VAL A 23 -10.67 -18.85 -2.66
N LYS A 24 -11.84 -19.05 -2.03
CA LYS A 24 -11.93 -19.39 -0.60
C LYS A 24 -11.44 -20.81 -0.26
N ASN A 25 -11.69 -21.77 -1.15
CA ASN A 25 -11.32 -23.17 -0.95
C ASN A 25 -9.88 -23.48 -1.41
N ASN A 26 -9.28 -22.65 -2.25
CA ASN A 26 -7.87 -22.75 -2.62
C ASN A 26 -6.94 -22.08 -1.59
N ARG A 27 -7.25 -22.23 -0.29
CA ARG A 27 -6.26 -22.07 0.78
C ARG A 27 -5.06 -23.04 0.64
N VAL A 28 -5.14 -23.99 -0.28
CA VAL A 28 -3.98 -24.81 -0.72
C VAL A 28 -2.88 -23.93 -1.38
N LEU A 29 -3.20 -22.72 -1.82
CA LEU A 29 -2.20 -21.74 -2.24
C LEU A 29 -1.51 -21.03 -1.05
N GLU A 30 -1.87 -21.34 0.18
CA GLU A 30 -1.17 -20.84 1.38
C GLU A 30 0.28 -21.37 1.47
N ASN A 31 0.61 -22.43 0.74
CA ASN A 31 1.98 -22.91 0.65
C ASN A 31 2.75 -22.36 -0.58
N THR A 32 2.11 -21.72 -1.52
CA THR A 32 2.83 -20.90 -2.48
C THR A 32 3.12 -19.58 -1.78
N THR A 33 4.38 -19.32 -1.59
CA THR A 33 4.94 -18.12 -0.97
C THR A 33 4.57 -16.89 -1.82
N TYR A 34 3.30 -16.48 -1.77
CA TYR A 34 2.96 -15.15 -2.22
C TYR A 34 3.59 -14.20 -1.21
N LEU A 35 4.66 -13.56 -1.65
CA LEU A 35 5.27 -12.45 -0.97
C LEU A 35 4.24 -11.31 -0.97
N ASN A 36 3.38 -11.26 0.03
CA ASN A 36 2.53 -10.10 0.22
C ASN A 36 3.32 -9.05 1.00
N SER A 37 2.99 -7.78 0.78
CA SER A 37 3.66 -6.65 1.41
C SER A 37 3.65 -6.76 2.95
N GLU A 38 2.58 -7.26 3.52
CA GLU A 38 2.44 -7.44 4.97
C GLU A 38 3.48 -8.42 5.54
N LYS A 39 3.68 -9.58 4.91
CA LYS A 39 4.71 -10.55 5.35
C LYS A 39 6.11 -9.97 5.25
N ILE A 40 6.39 -9.20 4.18
CA ILE A 40 7.67 -8.52 4.01
C ILE A 40 7.89 -7.50 5.12
N PHE A 41 6.91 -6.64 5.36
CA PHE A 41 7.02 -5.61 6.38
C PHE A 41 7.15 -6.21 7.78
N ASN A 42 6.33 -7.19 8.14
CA ASN A 42 6.45 -7.90 9.41
C ASN A 42 7.88 -8.44 9.59
N PHE A 43 8.41 -9.14 8.59
CA PHE A 43 9.77 -9.68 8.67
C PHE A 43 10.82 -8.58 8.83
N LEU A 44 10.76 -7.52 8.03
CA LEU A 44 11.76 -6.44 8.06
C LEU A 44 11.72 -5.64 9.36
N PHE A 45 10.53 -5.32 9.86
CA PHE A 45 10.36 -4.56 11.09
C PHE A 45 10.67 -5.39 12.33
N ASP A 46 10.22 -6.65 12.40
CA ASP A 46 10.50 -7.54 13.53
C ASP A 46 12.01 -7.84 13.66
N GLN A 47 12.71 -7.94 12.55
CA GLN A 47 14.17 -8.13 12.54
C GLN A 47 14.95 -6.82 12.77
N LYS A 48 14.28 -5.70 13.02
CA LYS A 48 14.89 -4.36 13.19
C LYS A 48 15.83 -3.97 12.04
N LYS A 49 15.51 -4.42 10.83
CA LYS A 49 16.32 -4.14 9.62
C LYS A 49 15.98 -2.80 8.99
N ILE A 50 14.90 -2.16 9.44
CA ILE A 50 14.48 -0.84 8.94
C ILE A 50 14.85 0.21 9.98
N ASN A 51 15.79 1.08 9.62
CA ASN A 51 16.22 2.21 10.45
C ASN A 51 15.52 3.52 10.05
N CYS A 52 15.14 3.63 8.79
CA CYS A 52 14.43 4.76 8.21
C CYS A 52 13.50 4.28 7.12
N LEU A 53 12.39 4.97 6.94
CA LEU A 53 11.40 4.70 5.91
C LEU A 53 11.14 5.98 5.14
N ILE A 54 11.05 5.88 3.82
CA ILE A 54 10.61 6.97 2.96
C ILE A 54 9.36 6.47 2.22
N GLN A 55 8.25 7.18 2.40
CA GLN A 55 6.99 6.89 1.72
C GLN A 55 6.65 8.04 0.78
N ILE A 56 6.53 7.75 -0.50
CA ILE A 56 6.14 8.70 -1.55
C ILE A 56 4.67 8.45 -1.88
N GLY A 57 3.85 9.50 -1.83
CA GLY A 57 2.40 9.41 -1.95
C GLY A 57 1.75 8.89 -0.66
N ALA A 58 2.07 9.53 0.47
CA ALA A 58 1.58 9.10 1.78
C ALA A 58 0.09 9.38 2.01
N ASN A 59 -0.56 10.13 1.11
CA ASN A 59 -1.96 10.52 1.20
C ASN A 59 -2.23 11.19 2.56
N ASP A 60 -3.32 10.83 3.24
CA ASP A 60 -3.64 11.30 4.59
C ASP A 60 -2.98 10.45 5.72
N GLY A 61 -2.19 9.45 5.34
CA GLY A 61 -1.51 8.55 6.28
C GLY A 61 -2.41 7.55 7.00
N LEU A 62 -3.67 7.41 6.58
CA LEU A 62 -4.63 6.45 7.13
C LEU A 62 -5.28 5.62 6.04
N ARG A 63 -5.88 6.28 5.03
CA ARG A 63 -6.62 5.59 3.96
C ARG A 63 -5.65 4.95 2.99
N PHE A 64 -5.81 3.64 2.78
CA PHE A 64 -4.97 2.85 1.87
C PHE A 64 -3.47 2.85 2.23
N ASP A 65 -3.13 3.17 3.48
CA ASP A 65 -1.76 3.21 3.97
C ASP A 65 -1.40 1.96 4.77
N ASN A 66 -0.70 1.04 4.13
CA ASN A 66 -0.22 -0.19 4.77
C ASN A 66 0.96 0.05 5.73
N LEU A 67 1.61 1.22 5.66
CA LEU A 67 2.81 1.53 6.46
C LEU A 67 2.46 2.24 7.78
N ASN A 68 1.27 2.86 7.86
CA ASN A 68 0.82 3.57 9.06
C ASN A 68 0.98 2.75 10.35
N TYR A 69 0.50 1.50 10.32
CA TYR A 69 0.62 0.59 11.46
C TYR A 69 2.07 0.40 11.89
N TYR A 70 2.98 0.17 10.95
CA TYR A 70 4.40 -0.10 11.23
C TYR A 70 5.11 1.15 11.75
N ILE A 71 4.89 2.30 11.13
CA ILE A 71 5.47 3.58 11.55
C ILE A 71 5.09 3.87 13.00
N LYS A 72 3.83 3.70 13.36
CA LYS A 72 3.32 3.95 14.72
C LYS A 72 3.82 2.92 15.73
N LYS A 73 3.72 1.64 15.40
CA LYS A 73 4.12 0.53 16.29
C LYS A 73 5.60 0.56 16.61
N TYR A 74 6.45 0.72 15.61
CA TYR A 74 7.91 0.63 15.76
C TYR A 74 8.59 1.99 15.96
N LYS A 75 7.83 3.09 15.90
CA LYS A 75 8.34 4.48 16.00
C LYS A 75 9.52 4.71 15.05
N THR A 76 9.40 4.18 13.83
CA THR A 76 10.46 4.24 12.82
C THR A 76 10.65 5.66 12.34
N LYS A 77 11.90 6.13 12.22
CA LYS A 77 12.19 7.41 11.58
C LYS A 77 11.64 7.37 10.16
N SER A 78 10.81 8.35 9.80
CA SER A 78 10.10 8.32 8.52
C SER A 78 10.13 9.67 7.83
N ILE A 79 10.20 9.66 6.51
CA ILE A 79 9.95 10.80 5.65
C ILE A 79 8.69 10.49 4.86
N LEU A 80 7.64 11.29 5.05
CA LEU A 80 6.36 11.12 4.38
C LEU A 80 6.16 12.26 3.38
N VAL A 81 6.04 11.90 2.11
CA VAL A 81 5.93 12.83 0.99
C VAL A 81 4.53 12.76 0.41
N GLU A 82 3.82 13.90 0.35
CA GLU A 82 2.48 14.00 -0.22
C GLU A 82 2.33 15.32 -0.98
N PRO A 83 2.07 15.30 -2.30
CA PRO A 83 1.98 16.50 -3.11
C PRO A 83 0.69 17.29 -2.91
N ILE A 84 -0.43 16.61 -2.64
CA ILE A 84 -1.74 17.26 -2.53
C ILE A 84 -1.85 17.95 -1.18
N LYS A 85 -1.91 19.28 -1.17
CA LYS A 85 -1.88 20.09 0.05
C LYS A 85 -2.94 19.69 1.08
N LYS A 86 -4.17 19.38 0.65
CA LYS A 86 -5.22 18.93 1.55
C LYS A 86 -4.86 17.63 2.27
N ASN A 87 -4.40 16.63 1.51
CA ASN A 87 -4.00 15.34 2.07
C ASN A 87 -2.78 15.50 2.99
N PHE A 88 -1.85 16.38 2.61
CA PHE A 88 -0.68 16.70 3.41
C PHE A 88 -1.03 17.30 4.78
N GLU A 89 -1.99 18.20 4.86
CA GLU A 89 -2.44 18.72 6.15
C GLU A 89 -3.13 17.65 7.00
N ASP A 90 -3.95 16.80 6.38
CA ASP A 90 -4.56 15.65 7.05
C ASP A 90 -3.49 14.66 7.54
N LEU A 91 -2.47 14.39 6.73
CA LEU A 91 -1.31 13.57 7.07
C LEU A 91 -0.61 14.07 8.33
N LYS A 92 -0.26 15.35 8.38
CA LYS A 92 0.35 15.98 9.55
C LYS A 92 -0.52 15.85 10.81
N ASN A 93 -1.82 16.07 10.67
CA ASN A 93 -2.77 15.93 11.77
C ASN A 93 -2.83 14.50 12.31
N ASN A 94 -2.83 13.50 11.41
CA ASN A 94 -2.93 12.09 11.76
C ASN A 94 -1.66 11.53 12.43
N TYR A 95 -0.54 12.25 12.29
CA TYR A 95 0.74 11.90 12.91
C TYR A 95 1.26 12.95 13.90
N LYS A 96 0.43 13.91 14.33
CA LYS A 96 0.85 15.04 15.19
C LYS A 96 1.53 14.64 16.51
N GLU A 97 1.25 13.44 17.01
CA GLU A 97 1.84 12.92 18.25
C GLU A 97 3.19 12.20 18.03
N TYR A 98 3.65 12.11 16.77
CA TYR A 98 4.86 11.38 16.39
C TYR A 98 5.94 12.39 15.98
N ASN A 99 7.01 12.46 16.77
CA ASN A 99 8.14 13.40 16.55
C ASN A 99 9.29 12.83 15.70
N ASN A 100 9.14 11.60 15.26
CA ASN A 100 10.13 10.87 14.46
C ASN A 100 9.83 10.91 12.95
N ILE A 101 8.94 11.83 12.51
CA ILE A 101 8.47 11.92 11.13
C ILE A 101 8.80 13.29 10.56
N ILE A 102 9.37 13.29 9.36
CA ILE A 102 9.56 14.47 8.52
C ILE A 102 8.46 14.45 7.45
N PHE A 103 7.82 15.58 7.24
CA PHE A 103 6.75 15.74 6.27
C PHE A 103 7.20 16.65 5.15
N GLU A 104 7.00 16.22 3.89
CA GLU A 104 7.38 16.97 2.70
C GLU A 104 6.17 17.13 1.77
N ASN A 105 5.75 18.37 1.54
CA ASN A 105 4.67 18.68 0.60
C ASN A 105 5.24 18.98 -0.79
N LEU A 106 5.61 17.93 -1.50
CA LEU A 106 6.20 18.01 -2.84
C LEU A 106 5.81 16.79 -3.69
N ALA A 107 5.86 16.97 -5.01
CA ALA A 107 5.76 15.89 -5.98
C ALA A 107 7.15 15.45 -6.42
N ILE A 108 7.35 14.15 -6.59
CA ILE A 108 8.56 13.58 -7.16
C ILE A 108 8.37 13.47 -8.68
N SER A 109 9.23 14.15 -9.45
CA SER A 109 9.22 14.12 -10.91
C SER A 109 10.63 13.89 -11.45
N VAL A 110 10.70 13.42 -12.68
CA VAL A 110 11.97 13.27 -13.42
C VAL A 110 12.50 14.60 -13.93
N ASN A 111 11.64 15.61 -14.07
CA ASN A 111 11.97 16.95 -14.54
C ASN A 111 11.72 17.97 -13.42
N ASN A 112 12.60 18.97 -13.32
CA ASN A 112 12.43 20.11 -12.40
C ASN A 112 11.44 21.15 -12.98
N GLU A 113 10.35 20.70 -13.56
CA GLU A 113 9.31 21.59 -14.09
C GLU A 113 8.22 21.81 -13.04
N ILE A 114 7.70 23.02 -12.98
CA ILE A 114 6.55 23.35 -12.12
C ILE A 114 5.32 22.71 -12.76
N SER A 115 4.80 21.66 -12.13
CA SER A 115 3.52 21.03 -12.51
C SER A 115 2.45 21.45 -11.51
N TYR A 116 1.31 21.88 -12.01
CA TYR A 116 0.12 22.11 -11.18
C TYR A 116 -0.64 20.79 -11.05
N LEU A 117 -0.92 20.39 -9.82
CA LEU A 117 -1.75 19.22 -9.49
C LEU A 117 -3.18 19.67 -9.22
#